data_393ebab71c887f372d8c83ee42c9f25f
#
_entry.id   393ebab71c887f372d8c83ee42c9f25f
#
_cell.length_a   1.000
_cell.length_b   1.000
_cell.length_c   1.000
_cell.angle_alpha   90.00
_cell.angle_beta   90.00
_cell.angle_gamma   90.00
#
_symmetry.space_group_name_H-M   'P 1'
#
loop_
_entity.id
_entity.type
_entity.pdbx_description
1 polymer ?
#
loop_
_entity_poly.entity_id
_entity_poly.type
_entity_poly.pdbx_seq_one_letter_code
_entity_poly.pdbx_strand_id
1 'polypeptide(L)'
;AAPLADRDFNCISDGQRQRVLLARAICQQPGVLLLDEPTSFLDVKGKIELLTILQKLAHEQGLAVIVSLHELDMAQKIADAVVCVFPHSVSGALTPKEAFAPKNIRALYSLTKEQYEAVFGPEKPAGPKFEHYVRSGQKLLRCGYTTGTCAALGAAGAARLLLTGHAPESVALRTPKGIVVEVAPLYCRPAGAGAECAIEKDGGDDVDVTTGLPVIAAVELLPNTTEIRISGGKGVGRVTKAGLDQPVGEAAINHVPRQMIAEALQREAESACYTGGFAVTISIEGGEEVAKRTFNPHIGVEGGLSVLGTSGIVEPMSQQAILDTIQLEMNQAALRAGSPRRLILAPGNYGLDYLHERYPEFHAVPVVKTSNFIGDTLDMAAAARFEEVLLVGHVGKLVKVAGGIMNTHSHTADCRTELFCTHAALCGASREVCAALMNAATTDACLELLDSAGLRAPVLESLLRAVQLHLDRRACGAFRVGAVLFSNQHGPLGATDTAAQLLNEWKEH
;
A
#
# COMPACT_ATOMS: atom_id res chain seq x y z
N ALA A 1 -0.71 -14.62 33.63
CA ALA A 1 -0.43 -15.11 34.99
C ALA A 1 -1.58 -15.93 35.58
N ALA A 2 -2.86 -15.54 35.38
CA ALA A 2 -4.02 -16.20 36.00
C ALA A 2 -4.05 -17.74 35.88
N PRO A 3 -3.74 -18.39 34.74
CA PRO A 3 -3.71 -19.86 34.64
C PRO A 3 -2.61 -20.54 35.47
N LEU A 4 -1.71 -19.78 36.08
CA LEU A 4 -0.58 -20.27 36.87
C LEU A 4 -0.75 -20.00 38.36
N ALA A 5 -1.91 -19.44 38.79
CA ALA A 5 -2.11 -18.97 40.15
C ALA A 5 -1.95 -20.08 41.21
N ASP A 6 -2.36 -21.31 40.89
CA ASP A 6 -2.33 -22.46 41.81
C ASP A 6 -1.09 -23.37 41.63
N ARG A 7 -0.11 -22.95 40.82
CA ARG A 7 1.12 -23.72 40.59
C ARG A 7 2.27 -23.22 41.44
N ASP A 8 3.06 -24.13 41.94
CA ASP A 8 4.30 -23.80 42.64
C ASP A 8 5.22 -23.03 41.66
N PHE A 9 5.76 -21.87 42.11
CA PHE A 9 6.66 -21.02 41.36
C PHE A 9 7.92 -21.75 40.87
N ASN A 10 8.40 -22.72 41.65
CA ASN A 10 9.58 -23.53 41.30
C ASN A 10 9.26 -24.61 40.25
N CYS A 11 7.98 -24.92 40.03
CA CYS A 11 7.52 -25.96 39.10
C CYS A 11 7.04 -25.39 37.74
N ILE A 12 7.19 -24.10 37.50
CA ILE A 12 6.86 -23.47 36.23
C ILE A 12 8.12 -23.16 35.41
N SER A 13 8.00 -23.03 34.07
CA SER A 13 9.12 -22.70 33.19
C SER A 13 9.65 -21.29 33.42
N ASP A 14 10.93 -21.03 33.08
CA ASP A 14 11.54 -19.72 33.24
C ASP A 14 10.77 -18.58 32.55
N GLY A 15 10.26 -18.81 31.36
CA GLY A 15 9.38 -17.85 30.68
C GLY A 15 8.04 -17.61 31.39
N GLN A 16 7.50 -18.65 32.07
CA GLN A 16 6.32 -18.50 32.92
C GLN A 16 6.65 -17.74 34.21
N ARG A 17 7.81 -17.99 34.81
CA ARG A 17 8.31 -17.22 35.97
C ARG A 17 8.42 -15.74 35.63
N GLN A 18 9.03 -15.39 34.50
CA GLN A 18 9.15 -13.99 34.07
C GLN A 18 7.78 -13.31 33.91
N ARG A 19 6.81 -13.97 33.31
CA ARG A 19 5.45 -13.44 33.21
C ARG A 19 4.78 -13.22 34.57
N VAL A 20 5.02 -14.11 35.54
CA VAL A 20 4.50 -13.96 36.91
C VAL A 20 5.18 -12.78 37.61
N LEU A 21 6.50 -12.65 37.50
CA LEU A 21 7.26 -11.54 38.10
C LEU A 21 6.84 -10.19 37.52
N LEU A 22 6.64 -10.12 36.19
CA LEU A 22 6.12 -8.92 35.54
C LEU A 22 4.70 -8.58 36.01
N ALA A 23 3.81 -9.57 36.10
CA ALA A 23 2.46 -9.36 36.59
C ALA A 23 2.48 -8.87 38.06
N ARG A 24 3.35 -9.39 38.91
CA ARG A 24 3.57 -8.92 40.27
C ARG A 24 4.02 -7.44 40.30
N ALA A 25 4.98 -7.08 39.44
CA ALA A 25 5.46 -5.70 39.36
C ALA A 25 4.37 -4.73 38.90
N ILE A 26 3.57 -5.10 37.93
CA ILE A 26 2.45 -4.28 37.43
C ILE A 26 1.36 -4.12 38.52
N CYS A 27 1.05 -5.17 39.27
CA CYS A 27 0.07 -5.09 40.36
C CYS A 27 0.42 -4.09 41.45
N GLN A 28 1.68 -3.72 41.57
CA GLN A 28 2.14 -2.67 42.50
C GLN A 28 1.86 -1.25 42.03
N GLN A 29 1.33 -1.09 40.79
CA GLN A 29 1.05 0.21 40.15
C GLN A 29 2.25 1.17 40.21
N PRO A 30 3.46 0.76 39.76
CA PRO A 30 4.65 1.60 39.84
C PRO A 30 4.55 2.77 38.87
N GLY A 31 5.19 3.90 39.19
CA GLY A 31 5.41 4.99 38.23
C GLY A 31 6.54 4.70 37.23
N VAL A 32 7.49 3.84 37.62
CA VAL A 32 8.64 3.42 36.80
C VAL A 32 8.81 1.91 36.91
N LEU A 33 8.99 1.24 35.78
CA LEU A 33 9.29 -0.19 35.70
C LEU A 33 10.69 -0.38 35.12
N LEU A 34 11.56 -1.01 35.92
CA LEU A 34 12.92 -1.33 35.50
C LEU A 34 13.04 -2.84 35.28
N LEU A 35 13.46 -3.26 34.12
CA LEU A 35 13.59 -4.66 33.70
C LEU A 35 14.98 -4.93 33.14
N ASP A 36 15.66 -5.91 33.76
CA ASP A 36 16.97 -6.38 33.31
C ASP A 36 16.82 -7.65 32.49
N GLU A 37 17.22 -7.60 31.21
CA GLU A 37 17.16 -8.69 30.24
C GLU A 37 15.82 -9.49 30.22
N PRO A 38 14.64 -8.87 30.17
CA PRO A 38 13.37 -9.59 30.35
C PRO A 38 13.04 -10.52 29.20
N THR A 39 13.78 -10.48 28.11
CA THR A 39 13.62 -11.34 26.92
C THR A 39 14.47 -12.61 27.00
N SER A 40 15.42 -12.69 27.94
CA SER A 40 16.22 -13.89 28.19
C SER A 40 15.32 -15.08 28.53
N PHE A 41 15.63 -16.27 28.02
CA PHE A 41 14.87 -17.52 28.22
C PHE A 41 13.46 -17.56 27.59
N LEU A 42 13.07 -16.57 26.74
CA LEU A 42 11.84 -16.59 26.00
C LEU A 42 12.08 -17.02 24.55
N ASP A 43 11.14 -17.78 24.00
CA ASP A 43 11.06 -18.02 22.56
C ASP A 43 10.66 -16.73 21.80
N VAL A 44 10.79 -16.73 20.49
CA VAL A 44 10.48 -15.56 19.65
C VAL A 44 9.07 -15.03 19.90
N LYS A 45 8.09 -15.92 20.06
CA LYS A 45 6.69 -15.53 20.33
C LYS A 45 6.56 -14.86 21.69
N GLY A 46 7.18 -15.45 22.74
CA GLY A 46 7.19 -14.90 24.09
C GLY A 46 7.86 -13.53 24.18
N LYS A 47 8.96 -13.33 23.43
CA LYS A 47 9.63 -12.01 23.31
C LYS A 47 8.70 -10.95 22.72
N ILE A 48 8.04 -11.25 21.59
CA ILE A 48 7.12 -10.32 20.93
C ILE A 48 5.94 -9.99 21.87
N GLU A 49 5.33 -10.99 22.51
CA GLU A 49 4.22 -10.77 23.43
C GLU A 49 4.63 -9.88 24.61
N LEU A 50 5.79 -10.14 25.22
CA LEU A 50 6.32 -9.34 26.32
C LEU A 50 6.52 -7.88 25.92
N LEU A 51 7.25 -7.66 24.82
CA LEU A 51 7.59 -6.32 24.34
C LEU A 51 6.33 -5.54 23.94
N THR A 52 5.33 -6.19 23.35
CA THR A 52 4.04 -5.56 23.04
C THR A 52 3.29 -5.13 24.31
N ILE A 53 3.35 -5.94 25.38
CA ILE A 53 2.77 -5.57 26.68
C ILE A 53 3.48 -4.34 27.26
N LEU A 54 4.81 -4.30 27.23
CA LEU A 54 5.59 -3.17 27.73
C LEU A 54 5.31 -1.88 26.99
N GLN A 55 5.20 -1.92 25.64
CA GLN A 55 4.81 -0.77 24.85
C GLN A 55 3.41 -0.26 25.21
N LYS A 56 2.44 -1.15 25.39
CA LYS A 56 1.08 -0.76 25.83
C LYS A 56 1.09 -0.10 27.19
N LEU A 57 1.85 -0.64 28.15
CA LEU A 57 1.97 -0.04 29.47
C LEU A 57 2.59 1.36 29.41
N ALA A 58 3.61 1.56 28.56
CA ALA A 58 4.25 2.85 28.40
C ALA A 58 3.31 3.87 27.72
N HIS A 59 2.70 3.51 26.57
CA HIS A 59 1.98 4.47 25.74
C HIS A 59 0.52 4.68 26.16
N GLU A 60 -0.14 3.62 26.67
CA GLU A 60 -1.56 3.71 27.05
C GLU A 60 -1.77 4.07 28.53
N GLN A 61 -0.83 3.66 29.40
CA GLN A 61 -0.96 3.89 30.84
C GLN A 61 0.03 4.90 31.40
N GLY A 62 0.91 5.46 30.54
CA GLY A 62 1.89 6.48 30.94
C GLY A 62 2.98 5.96 31.91
N LEU A 63 3.21 4.64 31.92
CA LEU A 63 4.24 4.01 32.76
C LEU A 63 5.63 4.24 32.14
N ALA A 64 6.58 4.78 32.90
CA ALA A 64 7.97 4.85 32.44
C ALA A 64 8.60 3.44 32.49
N VAL A 65 9.00 2.89 31.34
CA VAL A 65 9.59 1.55 31.23
C VAL A 65 11.04 1.67 30.80
N ILE A 66 11.95 1.15 31.61
CA ILE A 66 13.39 1.05 31.31
C ILE A 66 13.77 -0.42 31.20
N VAL A 67 14.34 -0.82 30.06
CA VAL A 67 14.63 -2.21 29.75
C VAL A 67 16.05 -2.34 29.22
N SER A 68 16.84 -3.28 29.79
CA SER A 68 18.07 -3.71 29.14
C SER A 68 17.77 -4.80 28.10
N LEU A 69 18.33 -4.68 26.91
CA LEU A 69 18.13 -5.62 25.80
C LEU A 69 19.46 -5.89 25.10
N HIS A 70 19.68 -7.13 24.68
CA HIS A 70 20.77 -7.51 23.79
C HIS A 70 20.38 -7.65 22.33
N GLU A 71 19.08 -7.81 22.05
CA GLU A 71 18.55 -7.94 20.69
C GLU A 71 18.38 -6.57 20.04
N LEU A 72 19.35 -6.17 19.23
CA LEU A 72 19.41 -4.86 18.58
C LEU A 72 18.19 -4.56 17.69
N ASP A 73 17.76 -5.54 16.93
CA ASP A 73 16.62 -5.42 16.01
C ASP A 73 15.29 -5.21 16.74
N MET A 74 15.13 -5.84 17.89
CA MET A 74 13.96 -5.63 18.76
C MET A 74 14.03 -4.27 19.45
N ALA A 75 15.17 -3.92 20.02
CA ALA A 75 15.36 -2.63 20.68
C ALA A 75 15.11 -1.45 19.71
N GLN A 76 15.57 -1.55 18.46
CA GLN A 76 15.35 -0.53 17.44
C GLN A 76 13.88 -0.29 17.11
N LYS A 77 13.05 -1.34 17.17
CA LYS A 77 11.64 -1.29 16.81
C LYS A 77 10.72 -0.80 17.92
N ILE A 78 11.12 -0.99 19.18
CA ILE A 78 10.22 -0.74 20.31
C ILE A 78 10.59 0.45 21.18
N ALA A 79 11.86 0.89 21.16
CA ALA A 79 12.34 1.95 22.05
C ALA A 79 11.91 3.33 21.55
N ASP A 80 11.44 4.19 22.45
CA ASP A 80 11.25 5.62 22.20
C ASP A 80 12.57 6.38 22.34
N ALA A 81 13.43 5.93 23.27
CA ALA A 81 14.78 6.44 23.47
C ALA A 81 15.73 5.31 23.88
N VAL A 82 16.99 5.43 23.53
CA VAL A 82 18.03 4.43 23.80
C VAL A 82 19.20 5.07 24.54
N VAL A 83 19.69 4.40 25.57
CA VAL A 83 20.93 4.76 26.27
C VAL A 83 21.96 3.67 26.01
N CYS A 84 23.06 4.00 25.36
CA CYS A 84 24.16 3.07 25.12
C CYS A 84 25.13 3.08 26.30
N VAL A 85 25.43 1.89 26.82
CA VAL A 85 26.40 1.69 27.92
C VAL A 85 27.71 1.15 27.34
N PHE A 86 28.75 1.94 27.39
CA PHE A 86 30.12 1.59 26.97
C PHE A 86 30.98 1.16 28.17
N PRO A 87 32.14 0.52 27.96
CA PRO A 87 32.99 0.07 29.08
C PRO A 87 33.37 1.16 30.08
N HIS A 88 33.47 2.42 29.66
CA HIS A 88 33.92 3.53 30.50
C HIS A 88 33.02 4.77 30.44
N SER A 89 31.88 4.69 29.77
CA SER A 89 30.97 5.83 29.59
C SER A 89 29.54 5.39 29.29
N VAL A 90 28.61 6.28 29.53
CA VAL A 90 27.20 6.09 29.20
C VAL A 90 26.78 7.26 28.28
N SER A 91 26.07 6.95 27.22
CA SER A 91 25.53 8.02 26.34
C SER A 91 24.42 8.79 27.04
N GLY A 92 24.10 9.98 26.53
CA GLY A 92 22.79 10.58 26.79
C GLY A 92 21.68 9.75 26.14
N ALA A 93 20.42 10.12 26.37
CA ALA A 93 19.28 9.55 25.67
C ALA A 93 19.37 9.91 24.19
N LEU A 94 19.44 8.90 23.33
CA LEU A 94 19.52 8.99 21.87
C LEU A 94 18.20 8.52 21.27
N THR A 95 17.84 9.03 20.11
CA THR A 95 16.78 8.39 19.32
C THR A 95 17.24 7.01 18.87
N PRO A 96 16.32 6.05 18.62
CA PRO A 96 16.70 4.74 18.09
C PRO A 96 17.57 4.85 16.82
N LYS A 97 17.26 5.81 15.94
CA LYS A 97 18.02 6.06 14.70
C LYS A 97 19.47 6.46 14.97
N GLU A 98 19.70 7.29 15.97
CA GLU A 98 21.06 7.72 16.37
C GLU A 98 21.81 6.57 17.08
N ALA A 99 21.14 5.92 18.04
CA ALA A 99 21.75 4.83 18.81
C ALA A 99 22.22 3.66 17.93
N PHE A 100 21.41 3.29 16.94
CA PHE A 100 21.69 2.20 16.01
C PHE A 100 22.45 2.63 14.75
N ALA A 101 22.96 3.87 14.68
CA ALA A 101 23.85 4.28 13.61
C ALA A 101 25.14 3.43 13.59
N PRO A 102 25.68 3.08 12.40
CA PRO A 102 26.85 2.22 12.26
C PRO A 102 28.02 2.59 13.17
N LYS A 103 28.31 3.88 13.29
CA LYS A 103 29.35 4.42 14.17
C LYS A 103 29.15 4.01 15.64
N ASN A 104 27.93 4.11 16.14
CA ASN A 104 27.60 3.81 17.53
C ASN A 104 27.59 2.31 17.81
N ILE A 105 27.05 1.50 16.88
CA ILE A 105 27.09 0.02 16.99
C ILE A 105 28.54 -0.49 16.96
N ARG A 106 29.37 0.04 16.05
CA ARG A 106 30.79 -0.31 16.00
C ARG A 106 31.50 0.06 17.30
N ALA A 107 31.23 1.24 17.84
CA ALA A 107 31.80 1.67 19.11
C ALA A 107 31.30 0.81 20.28
N LEU A 108 30.02 0.48 20.35
CA LEU A 108 29.38 -0.29 21.41
C LEU A 108 29.95 -1.72 21.51
N TYR A 109 30.20 -2.37 20.37
CA TYR A 109 30.70 -3.74 20.31
C TYR A 109 32.17 -3.84 19.91
N SER A 110 32.86 -2.71 19.82
CA SER A 110 34.30 -2.65 19.44
C SER A 110 34.59 -3.34 18.10
N LEU A 111 33.66 -3.22 17.12
CA LEU A 111 33.76 -3.84 15.80
C LEU A 111 34.63 -3.01 14.85
N THR A 112 35.45 -3.69 14.01
CA THR A 112 36.04 -3.06 12.84
C THR A 112 34.96 -2.81 11.78
N LYS A 113 35.29 -1.99 10.77
CA LYS A 113 34.38 -1.72 9.66
C LYS A 113 34.03 -3.00 8.92
N GLU A 114 35.02 -3.85 8.65
CA GLU A 114 34.87 -5.12 7.94
C GLU A 114 33.99 -6.10 8.72
N GLN A 115 34.17 -6.16 10.05
CA GLN A 115 33.33 -7.00 10.93
C GLN A 115 31.88 -6.51 10.95
N TYR A 116 31.68 -5.19 11.00
CA TYR A 116 30.35 -4.61 10.94
C TYR A 116 29.66 -4.93 9.59
N GLU A 117 30.36 -4.69 8.49
CA GLU A 117 29.84 -4.92 7.13
C GLU A 117 29.55 -6.39 6.84
N ALA A 118 30.30 -7.32 7.43
CA ALA A 118 30.07 -8.76 7.31
C ALA A 118 28.75 -9.22 7.96
N VAL A 119 28.28 -8.51 8.99
CA VAL A 119 27.07 -8.89 9.76
C VAL A 119 25.86 -8.05 9.36
N PHE A 120 26.06 -6.74 9.19
CA PHE A 120 24.99 -5.77 8.97
C PHE A 120 24.88 -5.26 7.52
N GLY A 121 25.81 -5.69 6.66
CA GLY A 121 25.94 -5.17 5.30
C GLY A 121 26.76 -3.86 5.26
N PRO A 122 27.08 -3.36 4.06
CA PRO A 122 27.86 -2.15 3.89
C PRO A 122 27.20 -0.93 4.53
N GLU A 123 28.00 -0.08 5.16
CA GLU A 123 27.52 1.21 5.69
C GLU A 123 26.91 2.03 4.55
N LYS A 124 25.65 2.48 4.74
CA LYS A 124 25.02 3.33 3.74
C LYS A 124 25.82 4.62 3.57
N PRO A 125 26.19 4.99 2.36
CA PRO A 125 26.96 6.20 2.14
C PRO A 125 26.18 7.42 2.64
N ALA A 126 26.90 8.35 3.28
CA ALA A 126 26.37 9.66 3.63
C ALA A 126 26.23 10.47 2.34
N GLY A 127 25.04 10.51 1.78
CA GLY A 127 24.73 11.23 0.55
C GLY A 127 23.46 12.04 0.67
N PRO A 128 23.10 12.80 -0.38
CA PRO A 128 21.88 13.59 -0.40
C PRO A 128 20.66 12.70 -0.14
N LYS A 129 19.77 13.15 0.75
CA LYS A 129 18.50 12.51 1.03
C LYS A 129 17.41 13.18 0.21
N PHE A 130 16.53 12.37 -0.36
CA PHE A 130 15.39 12.93 -1.05
C PHE A 130 14.38 13.48 -0.04
N GLU A 131 14.23 14.81 -0.03
CA GLU A 131 13.30 15.54 0.83
C GLU A 131 12.28 16.30 -0.02
N HIS A 132 11.19 15.62 -0.32
CA HIS A 132 10.03 16.21 -0.97
C HIS A 132 8.80 15.84 -0.16
N TYR A 133 7.90 16.82 0.05
CA TYR A 133 6.77 16.65 0.94
C TYR A 133 5.48 17.06 0.24
N VAL A 134 4.41 16.32 0.53
CA VAL A 134 3.04 16.67 0.12
C VAL A 134 2.15 16.86 1.33
N ARG A 135 1.19 17.76 1.22
CA ARG A 135 0.23 18.00 2.29
C ARG A 135 -0.97 17.08 2.13
N SER A 136 -1.27 16.28 3.16
CA SER A 136 -2.48 15.47 3.25
C SER A 136 -3.29 15.90 4.48
N GLY A 137 -4.35 16.69 4.26
CA GLY A 137 -5.09 17.35 5.36
C GLY A 137 -4.19 18.30 6.16
N GLN A 138 -4.04 18.03 7.45
CA GLN A 138 -3.16 18.81 8.34
C GLN A 138 -1.73 18.25 8.46
N LYS A 139 -1.45 17.09 7.85
CA LYS A 139 -0.14 16.45 7.93
C LYS A 139 0.70 16.78 6.71
N LEU A 140 1.99 16.94 6.92
CA LEU A 140 3.01 17.01 5.89
C LEU A 140 3.66 15.64 5.82
N LEU A 141 3.52 14.96 4.67
CA LEU A 141 4.02 13.60 4.45
C LEU A 141 5.20 13.64 3.48
N ARG A 142 6.26 12.90 3.82
CA ARG A 142 7.46 12.79 2.97
C ARG A 142 7.19 11.83 1.81
N CYS A 143 7.44 12.30 0.60
CA CYS A 143 7.39 11.48 -0.60
C CYS A 143 8.61 10.55 -0.69
N GLY A 144 8.42 9.46 -1.40
CA GLY A 144 9.47 8.58 -1.86
C GLY A 144 9.65 8.65 -3.38
N TYR A 145 10.38 7.69 -3.94
CA TYR A 145 10.55 7.55 -5.38
C TYR A 145 10.32 6.09 -5.81
N THR A 146 9.86 5.91 -7.05
CA THR A 146 9.38 4.62 -7.55
C THR A 146 10.52 3.65 -7.90
N THR A 147 10.19 2.34 -8.05
CA THR A 147 11.14 1.33 -8.56
C THR A 147 11.70 1.71 -9.94
N GLY A 148 10.89 2.36 -10.79
CA GLY A 148 11.33 2.89 -12.08
C GLY A 148 12.38 3.99 -11.94
N THR A 149 12.22 4.89 -10.97
CA THR A 149 13.22 5.93 -10.67
C THR A 149 14.52 5.31 -10.15
N CYS A 150 14.44 4.31 -9.26
CA CYS A 150 15.63 3.58 -8.79
C CYS A 150 16.37 2.92 -9.95
N ALA A 151 15.65 2.25 -10.85
CA ALA A 151 16.24 1.59 -12.02
C ALA A 151 16.95 2.58 -12.96
N ALA A 152 16.34 3.74 -13.21
CA ALA A 152 16.93 4.79 -14.05
C ALA A 152 18.15 5.45 -13.40
N LEU A 153 18.11 5.74 -12.10
CA LEU A 153 19.28 6.24 -11.35
C LEU A 153 20.41 5.22 -11.34
N GLY A 154 20.11 3.94 -11.09
CA GLY A 154 21.09 2.85 -11.14
C GLY A 154 21.73 2.74 -12.52
N ALA A 155 20.94 2.81 -13.60
CA ALA A 155 21.42 2.75 -14.97
C ALA A 155 22.36 3.94 -15.29
N ALA A 156 21.99 5.16 -14.87
CA ALA A 156 22.85 6.34 -15.01
C ALA A 156 24.18 6.18 -14.25
N GLY A 157 24.12 5.71 -12.99
CA GLY A 157 25.33 5.50 -12.19
C GLY A 157 26.28 4.48 -12.79
N ALA A 158 25.76 3.34 -13.24
CA ALA A 158 26.56 2.29 -13.88
C ALA A 158 27.15 2.76 -15.23
N ALA A 159 26.35 3.46 -16.05
CA ALA A 159 26.84 4.03 -17.32
C ALA A 159 27.94 5.06 -17.08
N ARG A 160 27.78 5.96 -16.10
CA ARG A 160 28.81 6.95 -15.74
C ARG A 160 30.10 6.29 -15.34
N LEU A 161 30.06 5.24 -14.50
CA LEU A 161 31.24 4.47 -14.13
C LEU A 161 31.95 3.87 -15.37
N LEU A 162 31.19 3.27 -16.30
CA LEU A 162 31.77 2.71 -17.52
C LEU A 162 32.39 3.73 -18.45
N LEU A 163 31.74 4.88 -18.58
CA LEU A 163 32.16 5.93 -19.52
C LEU A 163 33.30 6.80 -18.98
N THR A 164 33.39 6.99 -17.65
CA THR A 164 34.35 7.89 -17.01
C THR A 164 35.43 7.18 -16.21
N GLY A 165 35.24 5.90 -15.88
CA GLY A 165 36.09 5.13 -14.98
C GLY A 165 35.90 5.45 -13.48
N HIS A 166 34.99 6.36 -13.13
CA HIS A 166 34.79 6.80 -11.75
C HIS A 166 33.37 6.52 -11.27
N ALA A 167 33.24 5.86 -10.11
CA ALA A 167 31.96 5.64 -9.46
C ALA A 167 31.40 6.97 -8.94
N PRO A 168 30.14 7.32 -9.25
CA PRO A 168 29.55 8.56 -8.78
C PRO A 168 29.24 8.50 -7.27
N GLU A 169 29.49 9.60 -6.54
CA GLU A 169 29.09 9.75 -5.14
C GLU A 169 27.58 9.96 -5.01
N SER A 170 26.96 10.62 -5.98
CA SER A 170 25.50 10.76 -6.11
C SER A 170 25.09 10.64 -7.57
N VAL A 171 23.84 10.22 -7.76
CA VAL A 171 23.16 10.18 -9.06
C VAL A 171 21.86 10.96 -8.98
N ALA A 172 21.57 11.74 -10.02
CA ALA A 172 20.39 12.59 -10.08
C ALA A 172 19.66 12.41 -11.42
N LEU A 173 18.33 12.43 -11.36
CA LEU A 173 17.50 12.50 -12.55
C LEU A 173 16.25 13.37 -12.31
N ARG A 174 15.71 13.93 -13.39
CA ARG A 174 14.41 14.59 -13.37
C ARG A 174 13.33 13.55 -13.69
N THR A 175 12.39 13.37 -12.78
CA THR A 175 11.27 12.45 -12.96
C THR A 175 10.23 13.01 -13.94
N PRO A 176 9.30 12.18 -14.50
CA PRO A 176 8.19 12.65 -15.32
C PRO A 176 7.34 13.72 -14.64
N LYS A 177 7.25 13.71 -13.31
CA LYS A 177 6.58 14.77 -12.53
C LYS A 177 7.34 16.09 -12.49
N GLY A 178 8.55 16.15 -13.04
CA GLY A 178 9.40 17.34 -13.05
C GLY A 178 10.24 17.54 -11.78
N ILE A 179 10.13 16.64 -10.80
CA ILE A 179 10.89 16.68 -9.55
C ILE A 179 12.25 16.03 -9.78
N VAL A 180 13.31 16.66 -9.29
CA VAL A 180 14.65 16.09 -9.31
C VAL A 180 14.82 15.20 -8.11
N VAL A 181 15.19 13.93 -8.35
CA VAL A 181 15.59 12.97 -7.33
C VAL A 181 17.10 12.82 -7.41
N GLU A 182 17.79 13.14 -6.32
CA GLU A 182 19.24 12.95 -6.18
C GLU A 182 19.49 12.10 -4.94
N VAL A 183 20.26 11.01 -5.11
CA VAL A 183 20.58 10.05 -4.05
C VAL A 183 21.97 9.48 -4.21
N ALA A 184 22.59 9.07 -3.11
CA ALA A 184 23.81 8.27 -3.15
C ALA A 184 23.47 6.80 -3.47
N PRO A 185 24.19 6.16 -4.41
CA PRO A 185 24.07 4.73 -4.64
C PRO A 185 24.47 3.93 -3.38
N LEU A 186 23.84 2.78 -3.15
CA LEU A 186 24.33 1.81 -2.15
C LEU A 186 25.74 1.36 -2.52
N TYR A 187 25.94 1.07 -3.79
CA TYR A 187 27.25 0.83 -4.41
C TYR A 187 27.19 1.08 -5.92
N CYS A 188 28.33 1.36 -6.51
CA CYS A 188 28.53 1.42 -7.95
C CYS A 188 29.92 0.82 -8.23
N ARG A 189 29.96 -0.30 -8.98
CA ARG A 189 31.19 -1.08 -9.16
C ARG A 189 31.24 -1.78 -10.52
N PRO A 190 32.44 -2.11 -11.04
CA PRO A 190 32.57 -2.98 -12.19
C PRO A 190 31.96 -4.37 -11.93
N ALA A 191 31.29 -4.94 -12.94
CA ALA A 191 30.68 -6.27 -12.88
C ALA A 191 30.75 -6.97 -14.25
N GLY A 192 31.49 -8.07 -14.33
CA GLY A 192 31.67 -8.80 -15.60
C GLY A 192 32.27 -7.90 -16.69
N ALA A 193 31.60 -7.84 -17.85
CA ALA A 193 31.97 -6.97 -18.97
C ALA A 193 31.45 -5.53 -18.85
N GLY A 194 30.71 -5.23 -17.78
CA GLY A 194 30.03 -3.97 -17.57
C GLY A 194 30.23 -3.40 -16.17
N ALA A 195 29.22 -2.67 -15.68
CA ALA A 195 29.16 -2.16 -14.34
C ALA A 195 27.75 -2.32 -13.76
N GLU A 196 27.65 -2.41 -12.45
CA GLU A 196 26.39 -2.42 -11.74
C GLU A 196 26.32 -1.26 -10.71
N CYS A 197 25.13 -0.72 -10.57
CA CYS A 197 24.85 0.32 -9.59
C CYS A 197 23.53 0.02 -8.88
N ALA A 198 23.53 0.03 -7.56
CA ALA A 198 22.38 -0.27 -6.73
C ALA A 198 21.84 0.99 -6.07
N ILE A 199 20.54 1.20 -6.17
CA ILE A 199 19.81 2.29 -5.52
C ILE A 199 18.81 1.70 -4.53
N GLU A 200 18.82 2.20 -3.29
CA GLU A 200 17.83 1.82 -2.30
C GLU A 200 16.47 2.41 -2.64
N LYS A 201 15.43 1.57 -2.63
CA LYS A 201 14.06 2.03 -2.78
C LYS A 201 13.60 2.75 -1.51
N ASP A 202 13.21 4.00 -1.64
CA ASP A 202 12.61 4.79 -0.56
C ASP A 202 11.15 5.10 -0.87
N GLY A 203 10.23 4.58 -0.05
CA GLY A 203 8.79 4.83 -0.16
C GLY A 203 8.32 6.12 0.52
N GLY A 204 9.20 6.84 1.21
CA GLY A 204 8.78 7.97 2.05
C GLY A 204 7.96 7.52 3.24
N ASP A 205 6.89 8.25 3.52
CA ASP A 205 5.92 7.92 4.59
C ASP A 205 4.80 7.00 4.08
N ASP A 206 4.90 6.49 2.84
CA ASP A 206 3.94 5.52 2.31
C ASP A 206 4.21 4.12 2.88
N VAL A 207 3.12 3.34 3.07
CA VAL A 207 3.21 1.94 3.52
C VAL A 207 3.55 1.05 2.32
N ASP A 208 4.78 1.16 1.84
CA ASP A 208 5.29 0.43 0.68
C ASP A 208 6.22 -0.71 1.14
N VAL A 209 5.79 -1.95 0.92
CA VAL A 209 6.56 -3.16 1.28
C VAL A 209 7.87 -3.30 0.50
N THR A 210 8.07 -2.51 -0.55
CA THR A 210 9.32 -2.49 -1.35
C THR A 210 10.37 -1.52 -0.79
N THR A 211 10.02 -0.72 0.22
CA THR A 211 10.95 0.21 0.87
C THR A 211 12.16 -0.52 1.45
N GLY A 212 13.35 0.00 1.18
CA GLY A 212 14.62 -0.56 1.61
C GLY A 212 15.22 -1.61 0.67
N LEU A 213 14.49 -2.07 -0.36
CA LEU A 213 15.02 -3.04 -1.31
C LEU A 213 16.06 -2.39 -2.24
N PRO A 214 17.21 -3.06 -2.48
CA PRO A 214 18.15 -2.65 -3.52
C PRO A 214 17.58 -2.92 -4.92
N VAL A 215 17.48 -1.88 -5.73
CA VAL A 215 17.21 -1.97 -7.17
C VAL A 215 18.53 -1.79 -7.90
N ILE A 216 18.94 -2.82 -8.62
CA ILE A 216 20.26 -2.94 -9.23
C ILE A 216 20.10 -2.81 -10.74
N ALA A 217 20.86 -1.91 -11.37
CA ALA A 217 21.00 -1.83 -12.81
C ALA A 217 22.42 -2.29 -13.20
N ALA A 218 22.51 -3.39 -13.94
CA ALA A 218 23.72 -3.83 -14.59
C ALA A 218 23.73 -3.32 -16.03
N VAL A 219 24.77 -2.60 -16.42
CA VAL A 219 24.91 -1.95 -17.73
C VAL A 219 26.16 -2.44 -18.44
N GLU A 220 26.01 -2.74 -19.73
CA GLU A 220 27.12 -3.07 -20.65
C GLU A 220 27.09 -2.11 -21.83
N LEU A 221 28.26 -1.73 -22.34
CA LEU A 221 28.38 -0.90 -23.52
C LEU A 221 28.21 -1.73 -24.81
N LEU A 222 27.46 -1.19 -25.76
CA LEU A 222 27.26 -1.77 -27.09
C LEU A 222 27.84 -0.85 -28.17
N PRO A 223 29.16 -0.87 -28.42
CA PRO A 223 29.81 0.11 -29.26
C PRO A 223 29.41 0.06 -30.75
N ASN A 224 28.86 -1.05 -31.20
CA ASN A 224 28.50 -1.28 -32.61
C ASN A 224 27.04 -1.01 -32.96
N THR A 225 26.26 -0.47 -32.04
CA THR A 225 24.83 -0.13 -32.23
C THR A 225 24.45 1.06 -31.35
N THR A 226 23.41 1.78 -31.73
CA THR A 226 22.83 2.87 -30.90
C THR A 226 21.64 2.37 -30.06
N GLU A 227 21.37 1.07 -30.11
CA GLU A 227 20.20 0.47 -29.43
C GLU A 227 20.40 0.44 -27.91
N ILE A 228 19.31 0.72 -27.17
CA ILE A 228 19.24 0.50 -25.73
C ILE A 228 18.32 -0.68 -25.47
N ARG A 229 18.91 -1.80 -24.98
CA ARG A 229 18.20 -3.03 -24.66
C ARG A 229 17.97 -3.09 -23.16
N ILE A 230 16.70 -3.23 -22.73
CA ILE A 230 16.33 -3.27 -21.32
C ILE A 230 15.68 -4.62 -21.03
N SER A 231 16.25 -5.35 -20.09
CA SER A 231 15.80 -6.67 -19.64
C SER A 231 15.58 -6.74 -18.14
N GLY A 232 14.77 -7.69 -17.68
CA GLY A 232 14.55 -8.00 -16.26
C GLY A 232 15.44 -9.17 -15.82
N GLY A 233 16.15 -8.98 -14.73
CA GLY A 233 16.95 -9.98 -14.03
C GLY A 233 16.21 -10.55 -12.80
N LYS A 234 16.99 -11.01 -11.83
CA LYS A 234 16.48 -11.64 -10.61
C LYS A 234 15.62 -10.66 -9.81
N GLY A 235 14.48 -11.13 -9.31
CA GLY A 235 13.54 -10.34 -8.50
C GLY A 235 12.66 -9.37 -9.28
N VAL A 236 12.85 -9.24 -10.61
CA VAL A 236 11.91 -8.58 -11.52
C VAL A 236 10.95 -9.61 -12.08
N GLY A 237 9.65 -9.37 -11.95
CA GLY A 237 8.62 -10.30 -12.39
C GLY A 237 8.47 -10.38 -13.91
N ARG A 238 7.80 -11.43 -14.36
CA ARG A 238 7.39 -11.60 -15.77
C ARG A 238 5.89 -11.48 -15.91
N VAL A 239 5.45 -10.90 -16.99
CA VAL A 239 4.04 -10.78 -17.34
C VAL A 239 3.51 -12.14 -17.77
N THR A 240 2.45 -12.64 -17.10
CA THR A 240 1.81 -13.92 -17.40
C THR A 240 0.37 -13.77 -17.91
N LYS A 241 -0.23 -12.58 -17.76
CA LYS A 241 -1.59 -12.29 -18.21
C LYS A 241 -1.61 -11.09 -19.15
N ALA A 242 -2.48 -11.14 -20.16
CA ALA A 242 -2.72 -9.99 -21.03
C ALA A 242 -3.41 -8.84 -20.28
N GLY A 243 -3.28 -7.60 -20.80
CA GLY A 243 -3.88 -6.39 -20.22
C GLY A 243 -2.95 -5.61 -19.30
N LEU A 244 -1.70 -6.05 -19.16
CA LEU A 244 -0.63 -5.30 -18.53
C LEU A 244 0.07 -4.38 -19.54
N ASP A 245 0.91 -3.49 -19.05
CA ASP A 245 1.69 -2.54 -19.85
C ASP A 245 2.63 -3.26 -20.84
N GLN A 246 3.22 -4.39 -20.43
CA GLN A 246 4.10 -5.20 -21.26
C GLN A 246 3.42 -6.47 -21.78
N PRO A 247 3.83 -7.00 -22.95
CA PRO A 247 3.33 -8.26 -23.47
C PRO A 247 3.59 -9.45 -22.54
N VAL A 248 2.76 -10.51 -22.70
CA VAL A 248 2.95 -11.76 -21.98
C VAL A 248 4.34 -12.38 -22.34
N GLY A 249 5.07 -12.80 -21.29
CA GLY A 249 6.42 -13.34 -21.39
C GLY A 249 7.52 -12.29 -21.19
N GLU A 250 7.23 -11.00 -21.32
CA GLU A 250 8.19 -9.94 -21.10
C GLU A 250 8.41 -9.64 -19.62
N ALA A 251 9.56 -9.01 -19.31
CA ALA A 251 9.83 -8.50 -17.97
C ALA A 251 8.83 -7.39 -17.60
N ALA A 252 8.32 -7.43 -16.39
CA ALA A 252 7.37 -6.44 -15.86
C ALA A 252 8.05 -5.09 -15.55
N ILE A 253 8.66 -4.49 -16.58
CA ILE A 253 9.25 -3.14 -16.57
C ILE A 253 8.38 -2.29 -17.48
N ASN A 254 7.55 -1.43 -16.90
CA ASN A 254 6.56 -0.63 -17.63
C ASN A 254 7.23 0.38 -18.58
N HIS A 255 6.46 0.92 -19.54
CA HIS A 255 7.00 1.81 -20.58
C HIS A 255 7.63 3.08 -20.02
N VAL A 256 7.02 3.73 -18.99
CA VAL A 256 7.58 4.95 -18.38
C VAL A 256 8.94 4.68 -17.70
N PRO A 257 9.12 3.67 -16.85
CA PRO A 257 10.44 3.23 -16.39
C PRO A 257 11.43 2.94 -17.51
N ARG A 258 11.04 2.23 -18.58
CA ARG A 258 11.90 1.99 -19.74
C ARG A 258 12.35 3.29 -20.41
N GLN A 259 11.44 4.24 -20.57
CA GLN A 259 11.75 5.56 -21.10
C GLN A 259 12.72 6.32 -20.17
N MET A 260 12.46 6.34 -18.87
CA MET A 260 13.36 6.99 -17.89
C MET A 260 14.77 6.41 -17.91
N ILE A 261 14.90 5.07 -18.01
CA ILE A 261 16.19 4.39 -18.13
C ILE A 261 16.90 4.82 -19.43
N ALA A 262 16.20 4.82 -20.55
CA ALA A 262 16.76 5.19 -21.84
C ALA A 262 17.22 6.65 -21.85
N GLU A 263 16.39 7.59 -21.36
CA GLU A 263 16.75 9.01 -21.26
C GLU A 263 17.96 9.25 -20.31
N ALA A 264 18.03 8.50 -19.21
CA ALA A 264 19.14 8.60 -18.28
C ALA A 264 20.46 8.16 -18.93
N LEU A 265 20.45 7.03 -19.66
CA LEU A 265 21.60 6.53 -20.40
C LEU A 265 22.02 7.45 -21.54
N GLN A 266 21.08 8.03 -22.27
CA GLN A 266 21.36 8.98 -23.34
C GLN A 266 22.07 10.22 -22.81
N ARG A 267 21.65 10.77 -21.66
CA ARG A 267 22.33 11.91 -21.02
C ARG A 267 23.78 11.59 -20.62
N GLU A 268 24.01 10.40 -20.04
CA GLU A 268 25.38 9.98 -19.70
C GLU A 268 26.22 9.76 -20.97
N ALA A 269 25.66 9.19 -22.03
CA ALA A 269 26.32 9.04 -23.32
C ALA A 269 26.68 10.40 -23.93
N GLU A 270 25.75 11.37 -23.99
CA GLU A 270 25.98 12.72 -24.47
C GLU A 270 27.10 13.42 -23.68
N SER A 271 27.05 13.30 -22.34
CA SER A 271 28.06 13.92 -21.46
C SER A 271 29.46 13.36 -21.67
N ALA A 272 29.57 12.09 -22.06
CA ALA A 272 30.82 11.39 -22.32
C ALA A 272 31.21 11.31 -23.82
N CYS A 273 30.40 11.92 -24.70
CA CYS A 273 30.58 11.84 -26.17
C CYS A 273 30.58 10.38 -26.68
N TYR A 274 29.84 9.48 -26.04
CA TYR A 274 29.70 8.09 -26.44
C TYR A 274 28.54 7.94 -27.45
N THR A 275 28.82 7.29 -28.57
CA THR A 275 27.86 7.14 -29.67
C THR A 275 27.29 5.72 -29.81
N GLY A 276 27.72 4.81 -28.95
CA GLY A 276 27.19 3.43 -28.91
C GLY A 276 25.90 3.30 -28.10
N GLY A 277 25.36 2.07 -28.10
CA GLY A 277 24.19 1.70 -27.31
C GLY A 277 24.53 1.07 -25.97
N PHE A 278 23.49 0.57 -25.28
CA PHE A 278 23.61 -0.04 -23.96
C PHE A 278 22.75 -1.30 -23.86
N ALA A 279 23.25 -2.31 -23.15
CA ALA A 279 22.44 -3.40 -22.62
C ALA A 279 22.27 -3.19 -21.11
N VAL A 280 21.03 -3.23 -20.66
CA VAL A 280 20.68 -2.98 -19.25
C VAL A 280 19.86 -4.13 -18.70
N THR A 281 20.27 -4.67 -17.57
CA THR A 281 19.50 -5.67 -16.82
C THR A 281 19.13 -5.09 -15.44
N ILE A 282 17.83 -5.02 -15.15
CA ILE A 282 17.31 -4.53 -13.87
C ILE A 282 17.01 -5.72 -12.98
N SER A 283 17.55 -5.74 -11.77
CA SER A 283 17.30 -6.73 -10.74
C SER A 283 16.83 -6.07 -9.44
N ILE A 284 16.07 -6.79 -8.62
CA ILE A 284 15.60 -6.31 -7.30
C ILE A 284 15.95 -7.38 -6.28
N GLU A 285 16.90 -7.08 -5.39
CA GLU A 285 17.32 -8.02 -4.37
C GLU A 285 16.16 -8.25 -3.36
N GLY A 286 15.83 -9.54 -3.08
CA GLY A 286 14.68 -9.90 -2.25
C GLY A 286 13.31 -9.73 -2.95
N GLY A 287 13.27 -9.29 -4.22
CA GLY A 287 12.04 -8.99 -4.95
C GLY A 287 11.11 -10.20 -5.11
N GLU A 288 11.64 -11.42 -5.26
CA GLU A 288 10.86 -12.66 -5.39
C GLU A 288 10.02 -12.93 -4.13
N GLU A 289 10.60 -12.75 -2.94
CA GLU A 289 9.90 -12.99 -1.67
C GLU A 289 8.89 -11.88 -1.37
N VAL A 290 9.27 -10.63 -1.61
CA VAL A 290 8.38 -9.48 -1.37
C VAL A 290 7.20 -9.51 -2.33
N ALA A 291 7.37 -9.93 -3.58
CA ALA A 291 6.30 -10.04 -4.57
C ALA A 291 5.13 -10.91 -4.08
N LYS A 292 5.39 -11.97 -3.31
CA LYS A 292 4.37 -12.85 -2.74
C LYS A 292 3.39 -12.11 -1.81
N ARG A 293 3.80 -10.98 -1.23
CA ARG A 293 3.01 -10.14 -0.33
C ARG A 293 2.41 -8.91 -1.01
N THR A 294 2.63 -8.77 -2.31
CA THR A 294 2.08 -7.69 -3.13
C THR A 294 0.89 -8.16 -3.96
N PHE A 295 0.27 -7.23 -4.67
CA PHE A 295 -0.81 -7.52 -5.60
C PHE A 295 -0.34 -8.13 -6.94
N ASN A 296 0.96 -8.17 -7.19
CA ASN A 296 1.57 -8.62 -8.45
C ASN A 296 1.08 -10.00 -8.94
N PRO A 297 1.03 -11.07 -8.11
CA PRO A 297 0.55 -12.37 -8.56
C PRO A 297 -0.92 -12.34 -9.02
N HIS A 298 -1.75 -11.53 -8.37
CA HIS A 298 -3.17 -11.41 -8.71
C HIS A 298 -3.38 -10.79 -10.10
N ILE A 299 -2.56 -9.79 -10.46
CA ILE A 299 -2.64 -9.11 -11.75
C ILE A 299 -1.90 -9.84 -12.86
N GLY A 300 -1.17 -10.91 -12.57
CA GLY A 300 -0.44 -11.69 -13.58
C GLY A 300 1.01 -11.23 -13.78
N VAL A 301 1.69 -10.85 -12.69
CA VAL A 301 3.14 -10.68 -12.66
C VAL A 301 3.71 -11.69 -11.70
N GLU A 302 4.51 -12.62 -12.21
CA GLU A 302 5.04 -13.76 -11.44
C GLU A 302 6.57 -13.72 -11.38
N GLY A 303 7.14 -14.36 -10.34
CA GLY A 303 8.58 -14.50 -10.14
C GLY A 303 9.30 -13.26 -9.62
N GLY A 304 8.59 -12.15 -9.35
CA GLY A 304 9.22 -10.95 -8.84
C GLY A 304 8.29 -9.74 -8.82
N LEU A 305 8.88 -8.58 -8.57
CA LEU A 305 8.20 -7.29 -8.51
C LEU A 305 8.11 -6.62 -9.89
N SER A 306 7.12 -5.76 -10.05
CA SER A 306 7.05 -4.85 -11.20
C SER A 306 7.97 -3.65 -11.01
N VAL A 307 8.66 -3.24 -12.06
CA VAL A 307 9.35 -1.94 -12.15
C VAL A 307 8.36 -0.95 -12.75
N LEU A 308 7.78 -0.11 -11.90
CA LEU A 308 6.67 0.78 -12.24
C LEU A 308 6.86 2.20 -11.69
N GLY A 309 5.98 3.10 -12.10
CA GLY A 309 5.90 4.48 -11.62
C GLY A 309 5.72 5.46 -12.76
N THR A 310 4.50 5.95 -12.96
CA THR A 310 4.13 6.91 -14.04
C THR A 310 4.68 8.31 -13.77
N SER A 311 4.73 8.72 -12.51
CA SER A 311 5.24 10.04 -12.08
C SER A 311 6.71 10.03 -11.66
N GLY A 312 7.28 8.85 -11.39
CA GLY A 312 8.61 8.66 -10.79
C GLY A 312 8.66 8.89 -9.27
N ILE A 313 7.61 9.46 -8.67
CA ILE A 313 7.52 9.80 -7.24
C ILE A 313 6.45 8.93 -6.57
N VAL A 314 6.72 8.49 -5.35
CA VAL A 314 5.74 7.87 -4.47
C VAL A 314 5.16 8.97 -3.56
N GLU A 315 3.89 9.26 -3.72
CA GLU A 315 3.16 10.16 -2.84
C GLU A 315 2.36 9.35 -1.83
N PRO A 316 2.61 9.50 -0.52
CA PRO A 316 1.86 8.77 0.50
C PRO A 316 0.37 9.05 0.41
N MET A 317 -0.46 7.99 0.54
CA MET A 317 -1.91 8.05 0.44
C MET A 317 -2.43 8.58 -0.92
N SER A 318 -1.70 8.33 -2.00
CA SER A 318 -2.04 8.79 -3.34
C SER A 318 -3.36 8.19 -3.83
N GLN A 319 -4.35 9.04 -4.12
CA GLN A 319 -5.60 8.63 -4.77
C GLN A 319 -5.32 8.11 -6.20
N GLN A 320 -4.34 8.70 -6.88
CA GLN A 320 -3.95 8.29 -8.21
C GLN A 320 -3.44 6.84 -8.27
N ALA A 321 -2.69 6.39 -7.28
CA ALA A 321 -2.22 5.00 -7.22
C ALA A 321 -3.38 3.99 -7.12
N ILE A 322 -4.46 4.35 -6.40
CA ILE A 322 -5.67 3.54 -6.34
C ILE A 322 -6.39 3.54 -7.69
N LEU A 323 -6.52 4.70 -8.34
CA LEU A 323 -7.14 4.83 -9.65
C LEU A 323 -6.36 4.06 -10.73
N ASP A 324 -5.03 4.10 -10.72
CA ASP A 324 -4.17 3.34 -11.64
C ASP A 324 -4.38 1.82 -11.45
N THR A 325 -4.56 1.36 -10.20
CA THR A 325 -4.87 -0.04 -9.91
C THR A 325 -6.26 -0.43 -10.45
N ILE A 326 -7.27 0.42 -10.24
CA ILE A 326 -8.62 0.21 -10.76
C ILE A 326 -8.60 0.17 -12.30
N GLN A 327 -7.86 1.06 -12.94
CA GLN A 327 -7.71 1.08 -14.41
C GLN A 327 -7.10 -0.22 -14.93
N LEU A 328 -6.11 -0.75 -14.23
CA LEU A 328 -5.47 -2.02 -14.58
C LEU A 328 -6.46 -3.19 -14.47
N GLU A 329 -7.21 -3.27 -13.35
CA GLU A 329 -8.26 -4.28 -13.17
C GLU A 329 -9.34 -4.14 -14.25
N MET A 330 -9.72 -2.91 -14.61
CA MET A 330 -10.69 -2.61 -15.67
C MET A 330 -10.23 -3.12 -17.04
N ASN A 331 -8.97 -2.89 -17.39
CA ASN A 331 -8.38 -3.37 -18.64
C ASN A 331 -8.41 -4.91 -18.72
N GLN A 332 -8.06 -5.58 -17.61
CA GLN A 332 -8.12 -7.04 -17.54
C GLN A 332 -9.55 -7.58 -17.58
N ALA A 333 -10.50 -6.89 -16.92
CA ALA A 333 -11.91 -7.22 -16.99
C ALA A 333 -12.44 -7.10 -18.42
N ALA A 334 -12.02 -6.07 -19.15
CA ALA A 334 -12.41 -5.83 -20.54
C ALA A 334 -11.92 -6.93 -21.49
N LEU A 335 -10.76 -7.53 -21.23
CA LEU A 335 -10.24 -8.67 -22.01
C LEU A 335 -10.97 -9.99 -21.74
N ARG A 336 -11.55 -10.13 -20.55
CA ARG A 336 -12.29 -11.34 -20.14
C ARG A 336 -13.80 -11.23 -20.41
N ALA A 337 -14.29 -10.03 -20.69
CA ALA A 337 -15.71 -9.80 -20.92
C ALA A 337 -16.18 -10.49 -22.21
N GLY A 338 -17.32 -11.21 -22.11
CA GLY A 338 -18.00 -11.84 -23.24
C GLY A 338 -18.79 -10.83 -24.11
N SER A 339 -19.78 -11.33 -24.81
CA SER A 339 -20.76 -10.49 -25.55
C SER A 339 -22.17 -10.89 -25.06
N PRO A 340 -22.97 -9.95 -24.55
CA PRO A 340 -22.66 -8.53 -24.30
C PRO A 340 -21.57 -8.36 -23.24
N ARG A 341 -20.84 -7.21 -23.28
CA ARG A 341 -19.75 -6.91 -22.35
C ARG A 341 -20.31 -6.50 -20.99
N ARG A 342 -20.38 -7.47 -20.09
CA ARG A 342 -20.92 -7.34 -18.72
C ARG A 342 -19.81 -7.03 -17.72
N LEU A 343 -20.12 -6.19 -16.72
CA LEU A 343 -19.21 -5.83 -15.64
C LEU A 343 -19.94 -5.69 -14.32
N ILE A 344 -19.35 -6.19 -13.24
CA ILE A 344 -19.79 -5.91 -11.88
C ILE A 344 -18.78 -4.97 -11.21
N LEU A 345 -19.28 -3.93 -10.57
CA LEU A 345 -18.51 -2.98 -9.77
C LEU A 345 -18.83 -3.16 -8.28
N ALA A 346 -17.79 -3.27 -7.43
CA ALA A 346 -17.97 -3.45 -5.99
C ALA A 346 -17.13 -2.43 -5.19
N PRO A 347 -17.73 -1.53 -4.40
CA PRO A 347 -17.02 -0.54 -3.58
C PRO A 347 -16.33 -1.12 -2.32
N GLY A 348 -15.81 -2.34 -2.39
CA GLY A 348 -15.07 -2.98 -1.30
C GLY A 348 -15.40 -4.47 -1.15
N ASN A 349 -14.78 -5.11 -0.14
CA ASN A 349 -14.88 -6.56 0.06
C ASN A 349 -16.31 -7.01 0.40
N TYR A 350 -17.06 -6.25 1.20
CA TYR A 350 -18.46 -6.59 1.52
C TYR A 350 -19.34 -6.77 0.27
N GLY A 351 -19.07 -5.99 -0.79
CA GLY A 351 -19.79 -6.16 -2.05
C GLY A 351 -19.44 -7.48 -2.76
N LEU A 352 -18.19 -7.92 -2.67
CA LEU A 352 -17.74 -9.21 -3.19
C LEU A 352 -18.34 -10.38 -2.42
N ASP A 353 -18.32 -10.30 -1.08
CA ASP A 353 -18.86 -11.34 -0.22
C ASP A 353 -20.37 -11.50 -0.49
N TYR A 354 -21.11 -10.39 -0.56
CA TYR A 354 -22.53 -10.38 -0.90
C TYR A 354 -22.81 -10.97 -2.29
N LEU A 355 -21.97 -10.67 -3.29
CA LEU A 355 -22.08 -11.25 -4.63
C LEU A 355 -21.90 -12.75 -4.61
N HIS A 356 -20.86 -13.25 -3.94
CA HIS A 356 -20.59 -14.68 -3.84
C HIS A 356 -21.70 -15.45 -3.15
N GLU A 357 -22.29 -14.87 -2.10
CA GLU A 357 -23.40 -15.49 -1.37
C GLU A 357 -24.72 -15.45 -2.14
N ARG A 358 -25.05 -14.30 -2.73
CA ARG A 358 -26.39 -14.03 -3.25
C ARG A 358 -26.55 -14.30 -4.74
N TYR A 359 -25.46 -14.17 -5.49
CA TYR A 359 -25.43 -14.30 -6.95
C TYR A 359 -24.25 -15.17 -7.43
N PRO A 360 -24.13 -16.41 -6.92
CA PRO A 360 -23.03 -17.30 -7.30
C PRO A 360 -23.02 -17.62 -8.80
N GLU A 361 -24.19 -17.51 -9.47
CA GLU A 361 -24.34 -17.70 -10.91
C GLU A 361 -23.54 -16.68 -11.76
N PHE A 362 -23.20 -15.52 -11.21
CA PHE A 362 -22.46 -14.47 -11.94
C PHE A 362 -20.94 -14.58 -11.81
N HIS A 363 -20.42 -15.73 -11.34
CA HIS A 363 -18.97 -15.93 -11.15
C HIS A 363 -18.13 -15.75 -12.44
N ALA A 364 -18.74 -15.90 -13.62
CA ALA A 364 -18.09 -15.69 -14.91
C ALA A 364 -18.04 -14.21 -15.33
N VAL A 365 -18.87 -13.34 -14.72
CA VAL A 365 -18.87 -11.91 -15.03
C VAL A 365 -17.68 -11.24 -14.35
N PRO A 366 -16.85 -10.48 -15.08
CA PRO A 366 -15.73 -9.77 -14.49
C PRO A 366 -16.17 -8.81 -13.37
N VAL A 367 -15.43 -8.80 -12.27
CA VAL A 367 -15.66 -7.89 -11.14
C VAL A 367 -14.47 -6.96 -10.97
N VAL A 368 -14.72 -5.67 -10.79
CA VAL A 368 -13.71 -4.65 -10.50
C VAL A 368 -14.03 -3.95 -9.18
N LYS A 369 -13.04 -3.79 -8.32
CA LYS A 369 -13.18 -3.08 -7.06
C LYS A 369 -13.03 -1.56 -7.29
N THR A 370 -14.07 -0.80 -6.94
CA THR A 370 -14.06 0.66 -7.16
C THR A 370 -13.47 1.45 -5.99
N SER A 371 -13.20 0.82 -4.84
CA SER A 371 -12.88 1.53 -3.59
C SER A 371 -13.97 2.59 -3.27
N ASN A 372 -13.59 3.87 -3.23
CA ASN A 372 -14.51 5.00 -3.07
C ASN A 372 -14.74 5.77 -4.39
N PHE A 373 -14.07 5.38 -5.48
CA PHE A 373 -14.02 6.13 -6.76
C PHE A 373 -15.07 5.62 -7.76
N ILE A 374 -16.35 5.65 -7.36
CA ILE A 374 -17.44 5.14 -8.19
C ILE A 374 -17.50 5.88 -9.52
N GLY A 375 -17.41 7.22 -9.50
CA GLY A 375 -17.50 8.03 -10.72
C GLY A 375 -16.38 7.75 -11.71
N ASP A 376 -15.13 7.78 -11.22
CA ASP A 376 -13.95 7.51 -12.06
C ASP A 376 -14.01 6.10 -12.66
N THR A 377 -14.49 5.12 -11.85
CA THR A 377 -14.63 3.74 -12.32
C THR A 377 -15.71 3.57 -13.39
N LEU A 378 -16.82 4.33 -13.29
CA LEU A 378 -17.84 4.36 -14.35
C LEU A 378 -17.29 4.96 -15.65
N ASP A 379 -16.47 6.01 -15.56
CA ASP A 379 -15.80 6.59 -16.73
C ASP A 379 -14.81 5.61 -17.38
N MET A 380 -14.05 4.86 -16.56
CA MET A 380 -13.17 3.80 -17.04
C MET A 380 -13.98 2.67 -17.74
N ALA A 381 -15.15 2.31 -17.19
CA ALA A 381 -16.02 1.31 -17.80
C ALA A 381 -16.54 1.77 -19.18
N ALA A 382 -16.89 3.05 -19.31
CA ALA A 382 -17.27 3.66 -20.59
C ALA A 382 -16.12 3.62 -21.61
N ALA A 383 -14.93 4.04 -21.19
CA ALA A 383 -13.71 3.99 -22.01
C ALA A 383 -13.35 2.56 -22.46
N ALA A 384 -13.58 1.58 -21.60
CA ALA A 384 -13.38 0.15 -21.87
C ALA A 384 -14.53 -0.49 -22.68
N ARG A 385 -15.55 0.29 -23.05
CA ARG A 385 -16.71 -0.11 -23.86
C ARG A 385 -17.50 -1.28 -23.27
N PHE A 386 -17.75 -1.26 -21.97
CA PHE A 386 -18.74 -2.16 -21.36
C PHE A 386 -20.15 -1.73 -21.80
N GLU A 387 -21.06 -2.69 -21.91
CA GLU A 387 -22.45 -2.48 -22.35
C GLU A 387 -23.43 -2.56 -21.19
N GLU A 388 -23.13 -3.39 -20.20
CA GLU A 388 -23.96 -3.62 -19.02
C GLU A 388 -23.11 -3.58 -17.75
N VAL A 389 -23.48 -2.73 -16.80
CA VAL A 389 -22.73 -2.51 -15.56
C VAL A 389 -23.66 -2.65 -14.35
N LEU A 390 -23.28 -3.51 -13.39
CA LEU A 390 -24.01 -3.69 -12.16
C LEU A 390 -23.13 -3.22 -10.98
N LEU A 391 -23.57 -2.19 -10.26
CA LEU A 391 -22.92 -1.68 -9.06
C LEU A 391 -23.52 -2.36 -7.83
N VAL A 392 -22.73 -3.13 -7.08
CA VAL A 392 -23.21 -3.85 -5.88
C VAL A 392 -22.47 -3.37 -4.64
N GLY A 393 -23.18 -2.79 -3.69
CA GLY A 393 -22.51 -2.22 -2.55
C GLY A 393 -23.37 -2.00 -1.31
N HIS A 394 -22.67 -1.86 -0.17
CA HIS A 394 -23.28 -1.55 1.11
C HIS A 394 -23.94 -0.18 1.11
N VAL A 395 -25.11 -0.08 1.72
CA VAL A 395 -25.91 1.15 1.79
C VAL A 395 -25.13 2.35 2.32
N GLY A 396 -24.22 2.15 3.27
CA GLY A 396 -23.36 3.20 3.82
C GLY A 396 -22.47 3.93 2.80
N LYS A 397 -22.20 3.29 1.65
CA LYS A 397 -21.53 3.93 0.51
C LYS A 397 -22.52 4.38 -0.57
N LEU A 398 -23.42 3.49 -0.98
CA LEU A 398 -24.28 3.73 -2.15
C LEU A 398 -25.40 4.75 -1.88
N VAL A 399 -25.82 4.97 -0.63
CA VAL A 399 -26.74 6.06 -0.31
C VAL A 399 -26.20 7.43 -0.76
N LYS A 400 -24.89 7.63 -0.72
CA LYS A 400 -24.24 8.87 -1.15
C LYS A 400 -24.41 9.15 -2.64
N VAL A 401 -24.53 8.09 -3.45
CA VAL A 401 -24.81 8.22 -4.90
C VAL A 401 -26.20 8.83 -5.14
N ALA A 402 -27.17 8.64 -4.23
CA ALA A 402 -28.47 9.30 -4.31
C ALA A 402 -28.36 10.84 -4.25
N GLY A 403 -27.30 11.36 -3.67
CA GLY A 403 -26.96 12.79 -3.67
C GLY A 403 -25.99 13.22 -4.78
N GLY A 404 -25.65 12.33 -5.72
CA GLY A 404 -24.67 12.59 -6.78
C GLY A 404 -23.22 12.53 -6.31
N ILE A 405 -22.95 12.04 -5.10
CA ILE A 405 -21.60 11.92 -4.55
C ILE A 405 -20.93 10.67 -5.13
N MET A 406 -20.06 10.86 -6.11
CA MET A 406 -19.42 9.79 -6.87
C MET A 406 -18.08 9.35 -6.27
N ASN A 407 -17.46 10.13 -5.37
CA ASN A 407 -16.40 9.69 -4.49
C ASN A 407 -16.97 9.52 -3.08
N THR A 408 -17.17 8.29 -2.66
CA THR A 408 -17.88 7.93 -1.41
C THR A 408 -17.02 8.02 -0.15
N HIS A 409 -15.76 8.51 -0.27
CA HIS A 409 -14.91 8.72 0.89
C HIS A 409 -15.50 9.80 1.82
N SER A 410 -15.47 9.56 3.14
CA SER A 410 -16.06 10.50 4.13
C SER A 410 -15.42 11.89 4.14
N HIS A 411 -14.13 11.98 3.75
CA HIS A 411 -13.44 13.27 3.58
C HIS A 411 -13.98 14.11 2.40
N THR A 412 -14.58 13.46 1.40
CA THR A 412 -15.19 14.17 0.26
C THR A 412 -16.56 14.71 0.66
N ALA A 413 -17.41 13.84 1.16
CA ALA A 413 -18.72 14.19 1.73
C ALA A 413 -19.24 13.00 2.55
N ASP A 414 -19.91 13.27 3.67
CA ASP A 414 -20.64 12.21 4.37
C ASP A 414 -22.10 12.17 3.88
N CYS A 415 -22.92 13.11 4.21
CA CYS A 415 -24.30 13.32 3.77
C CYS A 415 -25.24 12.10 3.88
N ARG A 416 -24.88 11.06 4.63
CA ARG A 416 -25.68 9.83 4.74
C ARG A 416 -27.00 10.08 5.45
N THR A 417 -26.92 10.69 6.60
CA THR A 417 -28.10 11.01 7.44
C THR A 417 -28.98 12.06 6.79
N GLU A 418 -28.39 13.06 6.13
CA GLU A 418 -29.10 14.10 5.38
C GLU A 418 -29.89 13.51 4.21
N LEU A 419 -29.33 12.56 3.48
CA LEU A 419 -30.02 11.89 2.39
C LEU A 419 -31.18 11.04 2.89
N PHE A 420 -30.98 10.25 3.95
CA PHE A 420 -32.08 9.53 4.58
C PHE A 420 -33.17 10.45 5.08
N CYS A 421 -32.81 11.54 5.76
CA CYS A 421 -33.74 12.55 6.28
C CYS A 421 -34.53 13.22 5.14
N THR A 422 -33.86 13.63 4.05
CA THR A 422 -34.50 14.27 2.89
C THR A 422 -35.51 13.34 2.25
N HIS A 423 -35.14 12.10 1.98
CA HIS A 423 -36.03 11.11 1.35
C HIS A 423 -37.17 10.69 2.30
N ALA A 424 -36.90 10.62 3.61
CA ALA A 424 -37.96 10.38 4.60
C ALA A 424 -38.97 11.51 4.65
N ALA A 425 -38.52 12.78 4.63
CA ALA A 425 -39.40 13.94 4.58
C ALA A 425 -40.26 13.95 3.31
N LEU A 426 -39.71 13.59 2.16
CA LEU A 426 -40.46 13.45 0.89
C LEU A 426 -41.52 12.34 0.98
N CYS A 427 -41.29 11.32 1.81
CA CYS A 427 -42.23 10.23 2.05
C CYS A 427 -43.18 10.49 3.24
N GLY A 428 -43.23 11.71 3.76
CA GLY A 428 -44.16 12.11 4.79
C GLY A 428 -43.71 11.84 6.23
N ALA A 429 -42.40 11.69 6.47
CA ALA A 429 -41.86 11.54 7.83
C ALA A 429 -42.15 12.76 8.70
N SER A 430 -42.48 12.53 9.98
CA SER A 430 -42.67 13.60 10.95
C SER A 430 -41.35 14.35 11.23
N ARG A 431 -41.43 15.53 11.80
CA ARG A 431 -40.26 16.32 12.18
C ARG A 431 -39.38 15.58 13.21
N GLU A 432 -39.99 14.80 14.09
CA GLU A 432 -39.29 14.03 15.11
C GLU A 432 -38.48 12.89 14.46
N VAL A 433 -39.05 12.19 13.46
CA VAL A 433 -38.34 11.16 12.71
C VAL A 433 -37.21 11.76 11.91
N CYS A 434 -37.42 12.89 11.25
CA CYS A 434 -36.36 13.62 10.52
C CYS A 434 -35.22 14.03 11.46
N ALA A 435 -35.55 14.59 12.64
CA ALA A 435 -34.55 14.96 13.65
C ALA A 435 -33.77 13.73 14.18
N ALA A 436 -34.45 12.60 14.39
CA ALA A 436 -33.80 11.37 14.81
C ALA A 436 -32.84 10.83 13.73
N LEU A 437 -33.24 10.85 12.46
CA LEU A 437 -32.39 10.45 11.33
C LEU A 437 -31.13 11.31 11.22
N MET A 438 -31.25 12.63 11.39
CA MET A 438 -30.10 13.56 11.36
C MET A 438 -29.07 13.27 12.48
N ASN A 439 -29.53 12.74 13.61
CA ASN A 439 -28.67 12.41 14.75
C ASN A 439 -28.25 10.92 14.78
N ALA A 440 -28.63 10.13 13.78
CA ALA A 440 -28.25 8.72 13.71
C ALA A 440 -26.74 8.57 13.46
N ALA A 441 -26.09 7.65 14.18
CA ALA A 441 -24.66 7.40 14.05
C ALA A 441 -24.29 6.59 12.81
N THR A 442 -25.21 5.72 12.34
CA THR A 442 -24.96 4.78 11.23
C THR A 442 -26.16 4.70 10.29
N THR A 443 -25.95 4.18 9.09
CA THR A 443 -27.02 3.90 8.12
C THR A 443 -27.97 2.81 8.61
N ASP A 444 -27.48 1.85 9.40
CA ASP A 444 -28.31 0.79 9.98
C ASP A 444 -29.26 1.38 11.04
N ALA A 445 -28.79 2.31 11.87
CA ALA A 445 -29.64 3.06 12.78
C ALA A 445 -30.71 3.89 12.04
N CYS A 446 -30.36 4.46 10.87
CA CYS A 446 -31.37 5.12 10.03
C CYS A 446 -32.45 4.12 9.56
N LEU A 447 -32.07 2.93 9.15
CA LEU A 447 -33.01 1.89 8.72
C LEU A 447 -33.93 1.45 9.87
N GLU A 448 -33.42 1.29 11.09
CA GLU A 448 -34.22 0.94 12.28
C GLU A 448 -35.24 2.04 12.63
N LEU A 449 -34.84 3.30 12.54
CA LEU A 449 -35.73 4.46 12.73
C LEU A 449 -36.86 4.47 11.69
N LEU A 450 -36.52 4.20 10.43
CA LEU A 450 -37.49 4.11 9.34
C LEU A 450 -38.43 2.92 9.48
N ASP A 451 -37.94 1.77 9.97
CA ASP A 451 -38.79 0.61 10.30
C ASP A 451 -39.81 0.95 11.38
N SER A 452 -39.32 1.61 12.44
CA SER A 452 -40.19 2.03 13.55
C SER A 452 -41.25 3.05 13.12
N ALA A 453 -40.95 3.85 12.08
CA ALA A 453 -41.89 4.80 11.50
C ALA A 453 -42.77 4.23 10.39
N GLY A 454 -42.57 2.98 9.97
CA GLY A 454 -43.26 2.36 8.83
C GLY A 454 -42.91 2.96 7.46
N LEU A 455 -41.78 3.63 7.36
CA LEU A 455 -41.34 4.41 6.17
C LEU A 455 -40.19 3.77 5.40
N ARG A 456 -39.65 2.63 5.84
CA ARG A 456 -38.47 2.01 5.22
C ARG A 456 -38.64 1.75 3.72
N ALA A 457 -39.73 1.09 3.33
CA ALA A 457 -39.96 0.72 1.94
C ALA A 457 -40.07 1.94 1.02
N PRO A 458 -40.94 2.96 1.27
CA PRO A 458 -41.05 4.11 0.41
C PRO A 458 -39.77 4.97 0.38
N VAL A 459 -39.03 5.05 1.48
CA VAL A 459 -37.76 5.81 1.52
C VAL A 459 -36.67 5.12 0.71
N LEU A 460 -36.53 3.80 0.84
CA LEU A 460 -35.57 3.03 0.02
C LEU A 460 -35.91 3.12 -1.48
N GLU A 461 -37.17 3.02 -1.85
CA GLU A 461 -37.59 3.21 -3.24
C GLU A 461 -37.24 4.61 -3.76
N SER A 462 -37.48 5.64 -2.95
CA SER A 462 -37.12 7.03 -3.31
C SER A 462 -35.61 7.20 -3.46
N LEU A 463 -34.81 6.60 -2.57
CA LEU A 463 -33.33 6.58 -2.62
C LEU A 463 -32.85 5.84 -3.88
N LEU A 464 -33.41 4.66 -4.18
CA LEU A 464 -33.02 3.87 -5.36
C LEU A 464 -33.29 4.61 -6.68
N ARG A 465 -34.41 5.33 -6.78
CA ARG A 465 -34.70 6.20 -7.94
C ARG A 465 -33.65 7.31 -8.09
N ALA A 466 -33.24 7.93 -6.98
CA ALA A 466 -32.21 8.96 -7.00
C ALA A 466 -30.84 8.39 -7.38
N VAL A 467 -30.50 7.19 -6.86
CA VAL A 467 -29.28 6.46 -7.26
C VAL A 467 -29.27 6.21 -8.77
N GLN A 468 -30.38 5.65 -9.32
CA GLN A 468 -30.49 5.39 -10.76
C GLN A 468 -30.29 6.66 -11.58
N LEU A 469 -30.95 7.75 -11.20
CA LEU A 469 -30.84 9.04 -11.89
C LEU A 469 -29.37 9.52 -11.98
N HIS A 470 -28.62 9.41 -10.89
CA HIS A 470 -27.22 9.86 -10.88
C HIS A 470 -26.28 8.89 -11.60
N LEU A 471 -26.55 7.58 -11.58
CA LEU A 471 -25.83 6.60 -12.38
C LEU A 471 -26.04 6.84 -13.88
N ASP A 472 -27.30 7.04 -14.31
CA ASP A 472 -27.63 7.31 -15.72
C ASP A 472 -26.99 8.61 -16.22
N ARG A 473 -27.00 9.65 -15.38
CA ARG A 473 -26.31 10.93 -15.69
C ARG A 473 -24.80 10.73 -15.88
N ARG A 474 -24.17 9.91 -15.05
CA ARG A 474 -22.73 9.64 -15.17
C ARG A 474 -22.40 8.75 -16.36
N ALA A 475 -23.20 7.72 -16.59
CA ALA A 475 -23.04 6.83 -17.75
C ALA A 475 -23.27 7.55 -19.08
N CYS A 476 -24.10 8.60 -19.08
CA CYS A 476 -24.37 9.44 -20.24
C CYS A 476 -24.74 8.63 -21.52
N GLY A 477 -25.43 7.51 -21.35
CA GLY A 477 -25.83 6.60 -22.43
C GLY A 477 -24.75 5.70 -23.00
N ALA A 478 -23.57 5.67 -22.39
CA ALA A 478 -22.48 4.81 -22.84
C ALA A 478 -22.75 3.32 -22.56
N PHE A 479 -23.50 3.01 -21.53
CA PHE A 479 -23.88 1.65 -21.11
C PHE A 479 -25.15 1.67 -20.23
N ARG A 480 -25.79 0.51 -20.07
CA ARG A 480 -26.87 0.32 -19.10
C ARG A 480 -26.23 0.11 -17.72
N VAL A 481 -26.63 0.88 -16.73
CA VAL A 481 -26.11 0.76 -15.37
C VAL A 481 -27.22 0.68 -14.34
N GLY A 482 -27.07 -0.22 -13.35
CA GLY A 482 -27.95 -0.31 -12.20
C GLY A 482 -27.20 -0.59 -10.92
N ALA A 483 -27.86 -0.41 -9.78
CA ALA A 483 -27.27 -0.65 -8.47
C ALA A 483 -28.09 -1.57 -7.60
N VAL A 484 -27.40 -2.44 -6.84
CA VAL A 484 -27.95 -3.28 -5.78
C VAL A 484 -27.41 -2.79 -4.43
N LEU A 485 -28.34 -2.48 -3.53
CA LEU A 485 -28.03 -2.01 -2.19
C LEU A 485 -28.28 -3.12 -1.16
N PHE A 486 -27.37 -3.26 -0.23
CA PHE A 486 -27.52 -4.17 0.90
C PHE A 486 -26.94 -3.57 2.20
N SER A 487 -27.31 -4.14 3.33
CA SER A 487 -26.67 -3.94 4.63
C SER A 487 -26.22 -5.29 5.18
N ASN A 488 -25.12 -5.31 5.91
CA ASN A 488 -24.65 -6.52 6.59
C ASN A 488 -25.62 -6.97 7.71
N GLN A 489 -26.33 -6.01 8.32
CA GLN A 489 -27.26 -6.26 9.42
C GLN A 489 -28.68 -6.55 8.92
N HIS A 490 -29.13 -5.87 7.87
CA HIS A 490 -30.50 -5.94 7.37
C HIS A 490 -30.65 -6.74 6.07
N GLY A 491 -29.56 -7.29 5.52
CA GLY A 491 -29.57 -8.06 4.28
C GLY A 491 -29.88 -7.20 3.05
N PRO A 492 -30.57 -7.76 2.03
CA PRO A 492 -30.95 -7.04 0.80
C PRO A 492 -31.85 -5.85 1.11
N LEU A 493 -31.51 -4.68 0.56
CA LEU A 493 -32.32 -3.45 0.73
C LEU A 493 -33.08 -3.04 -0.52
N GLY A 494 -32.67 -3.55 -1.68
CA GLY A 494 -33.32 -3.30 -2.95
C GLY A 494 -32.34 -3.14 -4.10
N ALA A 495 -32.92 -3.03 -5.30
CA ALA A 495 -32.19 -2.80 -6.54
C ALA A 495 -32.88 -1.68 -7.32
N THR A 496 -32.10 -0.92 -8.10
CA THR A 496 -32.68 0.03 -9.06
C THR A 496 -33.40 -0.74 -10.18
N ASP A 497 -34.32 -0.08 -10.88
CA ASP A 497 -35.10 -0.74 -11.94
C ASP A 497 -34.20 -1.38 -13.02
N THR A 498 -33.17 -0.66 -13.45
CA THR A 498 -32.19 -1.18 -14.42
C THR A 498 -31.43 -2.38 -13.83
N ALA A 499 -31.04 -2.34 -12.56
CA ALA A 499 -30.36 -3.47 -11.93
C ALA A 499 -31.28 -4.71 -11.87
N ALA A 500 -32.55 -4.55 -11.53
CA ALA A 500 -33.51 -5.64 -11.51
C ALA A 500 -33.70 -6.29 -12.90
N GLN A 501 -33.72 -5.47 -13.95
CA GLN A 501 -33.75 -5.96 -15.34
C GLN A 501 -32.48 -6.73 -15.68
N LEU A 502 -31.30 -6.14 -15.45
CA LEU A 502 -30.01 -6.78 -15.72
C LEU A 502 -29.87 -8.11 -14.98
N LEU A 503 -30.23 -8.16 -13.69
CA LEU A 503 -30.17 -9.38 -12.90
C LEU A 503 -31.04 -10.50 -13.48
N ASN A 504 -32.23 -10.18 -14.01
CA ASN A 504 -33.10 -11.17 -14.65
C ASN A 504 -32.52 -11.62 -16.00
N GLU A 505 -32.10 -10.70 -16.86
CA GLU A 505 -31.50 -10.99 -18.15
C GLU A 505 -30.20 -11.81 -18.03
N TRP A 506 -29.40 -11.55 -16.99
CA TRP A 506 -28.14 -12.28 -16.78
C TRP A 506 -28.33 -13.70 -16.24
N LYS A 507 -29.49 -13.99 -15.63
CA LYS A 507 -29.84 -15.35 -15.20
C LYS A 507 -30.33 -16.26 -16.32
N GLU A 508 -30.87 -15.66 -17.39
CA GLU A 508 -31.40 -16.39 -18.53
C GLU A 508 -30.35 -16.81 -19.55
N HIS A 509 -29.13 -16.30 -19.38
CA HIS A 509 -27.98 -16.50 -20.28
C HIS A 509 -26.70 -16.90 -19.54
#